data_88f707c24ade44cbc9a5894eb2bf6a79
#
_entry.id   88f707c24ade44cbc9a5894eb2bf6a79
#
_cell.length_a   1.000
_cell.length_b   1.000
_cell.length_c   1.000
_cell.angle_alpha   90.00
_cell.angle_beta   90.00
_cell.angle_gamma   90.00
#
_symmetry.space_group_name_H-M   'P 1'
#
loop_
_entity.id
_entity.type
_entity.pdbx_description
1 polymer ?
#
loop_
_entity_poly.entity_id
_entity_poly.type
_entity_poly.pdbx_seq_one_letter_code
_entity_poly.pdbx_strand_id
1 'polypeptide(L)'
;MRAKRGEVVLVDYPYSDRTGSKVRPCLVVQTDRNNQRLQDIIVVMITSRTHLAGSEPTQLLIDVSTPDGQQSGLLFNSAVQCENVLTIDTTFIRRRLGTLTTSTMQQVGDCLKSALDIA
;
A
#
# COMPACT_ATOMS: atom_id res chain seq x y z
N MET A 1 16.68 -0.37 -4.85
CA MET A 1 16.13 -1.14 -3.71
C MET A 1 15.05 -2.08 -4.21
N ARG A 2 15.14 -3.33 -3.87
CA ARG A 2 14.06 -4.30 -4.18
C ARG A 2 13.03 -4.29 -3.07
N ALA A 3 11.80 -3.97 -3.42
CA ALA A 3 10.70 -3.99 -2.47
C ALA A 3 10.17 -5.41 -2.28
N LYS A 4 9.57 -5.64 -1.13
CA LYS A 4 8.94 -6.93 -0.78
C LYS A 4 7.47 -6.73 -0.51
N ARG A 5 6.68 -7.76 -0.81
CA ARG A 5 5.25 -7.76 -0.48
C ARG A 5 5.06 -7.48 1.01
N GLY A 6 4.15 -6.56 1.33
CA GLY A 6 3.87 -6.16 2.71
C GLY A 6 4.64 -4.93 3.18
N GLU A 7 5.60 -4.46 2.39
CA GLU A 7 6.31 -3.23 2.73
C GLU A 7 5.47 -2.00 2.45
N VAL A 8 5.51 -1.06 3.39
CA VAL A 8 4.95 0.28 3.21
C VAL A 8 6.07 1.17 2.69
N VAL A 9 5.86 1.76 1.53
CA VAL A 9 6.89 2.54 0.82
C VAL A 9 6.37 3.92 0.49
N LEU A 10 7.27 4.90 0.45
CA LEU A 10 6.97 6.22 -0.08
C LEU A 10 7.26 6.22 -1.57
N VAL A 11 6.27 6.62 -2.35
CA VAL A 11 6.32 6.64 -3.80
C VAL A 11 6.26 8.08 -4.27
N ASP A 12 7.19 8.44 -5.15
CA ASP A 12 7.22 9.74 -5.81
C ASP A 12 6.30 9.66 -7.03
N TYR A 13 5.02 9.97 -6.80
CA TYR A 13 3.97 9.77 -7.78
C TYR A 13 3.80 11.05 -8.63
N PRO A 14 4.04 10.99 -9.95
CA PRO A 14 3.90 12.18 -10.79
C PRO A 14 2.42 12.57 -10.92
N TYR A 15 2.17 13.89 -10.91
CA TYR A 15 0.83 14.41 -11.22
C TYR A 15 0.50 14.18 -12.68
N SER A 16 -0.78 13.91 -12.94
CA SER A 16 -1.26 13.71 -14.31
C SER A 16 -1.14 14.97 -15.16
N ASP A 17 -1.13 16.14 -14.54
CA ASP A 17 -1.00 17.44 -15.24
C ASP A 17 0.46 17.85 -15.46
N ARG A 18 1.41 17.03 -15.04
CA ARG A 18 2.85 17.25 -15.20
C ARG A 18 3.39 18.48 -14.45
N THR A 19 2.64 19.04 -13.51
CA THR A 19 3.10 20.21 -12.73
C THR A 19 4.06 19.82 -11.62
N GLY A 20 4.32 18.51 -11.41
CA GLY A 20 5.23 18.03 -10.39
C GLY A 20 4.89 16.62 -9.98
N SER A 21 5.36 16.26 -8.80
CA SER A 21 5.09 14.96 -8.20
C SER A 21 4.69 15.15 -6.75
N LYS A 22 4.06 14.14 -6.17
CA LYS A 22 3.68 14.10 -4.78
C LYS A 22 4.12 12.78 -4.17
N VAL A 23 4.78 12.87 -3.01
CA VAL A 23 5.19 11.67 -2.28
C VAL A 23 3.98 11.12 -1.54
N ARG A 24 3.67 9.84 -1.76
CA ARG A 24 2.52 9.16 -1.17
C ARG A 24 2.93 7.82 -0.59
N PRO A 25 2.38 7.43 0.56
CA PRO A 25 2.58 6.07 1.05
C PRO A 25 1.75 5.09 0.23
N CYS A 26 2.36 3.96 -0.07
CA CYS A 26 1.72 2.85 -0.77
C CYS A 26 2.12 1.54 -0.10
N LEU A 27 1.27 0.53 -0.28
CA LEU A 27 1.56 -0.82 0.18
C LEU A 27 1.93 -1.69 -1.02
N VAL A 28 3.05 -2.40 -0.93
CA VAL A 28 3.47 -3.36 -1.95
C VAL A 28 2.62 -4.62 -1.79
N VAL A 29 1.85 -4.92 -2.84
CA VAL A 29 0.97 -6.10 -2.84
C VAL A 29 1.41 -7.16 -3.84
N GLN A 30 2.35 -6.85 -4.73
CA GLN A 30 2.86 -7.78 -5.72
C GLN A 30 3.63 -8.92 -5.07
N THR A 31 3.49 -10.13 -5.62
CA THR A 31 4.23 -11.29 -5.13
C THR A 31 5.74 -11.06 -5.20
N ASP A 32 6.48 -11.59 -4.23
CA ASP A 32 7.94 -11.40 -4.17
C ASP A 32 8.66 -12.01 -5.37
N ARG A 33 8.12 -13.07 -5.96
CA ARG A 33 8.69 -13.62 -7.19
C ARG A 33 8.74 -12.56 -8.29
N ASN A 34 7.65 -11.80 -8.47
CA ASN A 34 7.60 -10.74 -9.47
C ASN A 34 8.40 -9.52 -9.03
N ASN A 35 8.45 -9.23 -7.73
CA ASN A 35 9.27 -8.14 -7.21
C ASN A 35 10.75 -8.34 -7.52
N GLN A 36 11.20 -9.59 -7.58
CA GLN A 36 12.59 -9.91 -7.88
C GLN A 36 12.93 -9.88 -9.37
N ARG A 37 11.95 -10.16 -10.23
CA ARG A 37 12.23 -10.33 -11.67
C ARG A 37 11.71 -9.19 -12.54
N LEU A 38 10.75 -8.37 -12.07
CA LEU A 38 10.16 -7.31 -12.86
C LEU A 38 10.66 -5.94 -12.40
N GLN A 39 10.73 -5.01 -13.32
CA GLN A 39 11.02 -3.61 -13.03
C GLN A 39 9.79 -2.89 -12.48
N ASP A 40 8.62 -3.33 -12.87
CA ASP A 40 7.36 -2.76 -12.40
C ASP A 40 6.85 -3.48 -11.16
N ILE A 41 6.16 -2.73 -10.31
CA ILE A 41 5.65 -3.24 -9.05
C ILE A 41 4.21 -2.80 -8.84
N ILE A 42 3.37 -3.73 -8.38
CA ILE A 42 1.97 -3.46 -8.07
C ILE A 42 1.86 -3.01 -6.62
N VAL A 43 1.27 -1.84 -6.43
CA VAL A 43 1.02 -1.27 -5.10
C VAL A 43 -0.44 -0.84 -4.99
N VAL A 44 -0.90 -0.63 -3.76
CA VAL A 44 -2.17 0.05 -3.49
C VAL A 44 -1.91 1.31 -2.69
N MET A 45 -2.77 2.30 -2.88
CA MET A 45 -2.62 3.59 -2.20
C MET A 45 -2.99 3.47 -0.72
N ILE A 46 -2.30 4.28 0.09
CA ILE A 46 -2.63 4.46 1.50
C ILE A 46 -3.02 5.93 1.67
N THR A 47 -4.14 6.17 2.35
CA THR A 47 -4.65 7.52 2.59
C THR A 47 -4.85 7.77 4.09
N SER A 48 -4.66 9.01 4.53
CA SER A 48 -5.03 9.41 5.89
C SER A 48 -6.53 9.64 6.07
N ARG A 49 -7.31 9.58 4.99
CA ARG A 49 -8.77 9.65 5.05
C ARG A 49 -9.32 8.28 5.42
N THR A 50 -9.75 8.13 6.67
CA THR A 50 -10.12 6.82 7.23
C THR A 50 -11.63 6.60 7.35
N HIS A 51 -12.46 7.54 6.91
CA HIS A 51 -13.90 7.50 7.18
C HIS A 51 -14.63 6.31 6.54
N LEU A 52 -14.08 5.69 5.50
CA LEU A 52 -14.67 4.51 4.85
C LEU A 52 -14.05 3.19 5.33
N ALA A 53 -12.94 3.22 6.05
CA ALA A 53 -12.16 2.02 6.35
C ALA A 53 -12.90 1.03 7.26
N GLY A 54 -13.91 1.46 8.00
CA GLY A 54 -14.69 0.58 8.87
C GLY A 54 -15.92 -0.01 8.21
N SER A 55 -16.36 0.54 7.08
CA SER A 55 -17.62 0.12 6.43
C SER A 55 -17.41 -0.41 5.02
N GLU A 56 -16.34 -0.02 4.35
CA GLU A 56 -16.07 -0.42 2.97
C GLU A 56 -15.19 -1.66 2.94
N PRO A 57 -15.65 -2.79 2.34
CA PRO A 57 -14.88 -4.03 2.36
C PRO A 57 -13.57 -3.97 1.57
N THR A 58 -13.37 -2.93 0.74
CA THR A 58 -12.14 -2.75 -0.03
C THR A 58 -11.08 -1.95 0.71
N GLN A 59 -11.37 -1.43 1.91
CA GLN A 59 -10.45 -0.63 2.68
C GLN A 59 -10.17 -1.25 4.05
N LEU A 60 -8.90 -1.17 4.46
CA LEU A 60 -8.45 -1.68 5.75
C LEU A 60 -7.85 -0.54 6.57
N LEU A 61 -8.34 -0.36 7.80
CA LEU A 61 -7.79 0.62 8.73
C LEU A 61 -6.46 0.11 9.30
N ILE A 62 -5.46 0.99 9.28
CA ILE A 62 -4.22 0.81 10.02
C ILE A 62 -4.23 1.81 11.18
N ASP A 63 -4.33 1.29 12.39
CA ASP A 63 -4.35 2.09 13.62
C ASP A 63 -2.93 2.14 14.18
N VAL A 64 -2.31 3.32 14.13
CA VAL A 64 -0.91 3.48 14.51
C VAL A 64 -0.69 3.40 16.03
N SER A 65 -1.75 3.35 16.84
CA SER A 65 -1.62 3.11 18.27
C SER A 65 -1.41 1.64 18.61
N THR A 66 -1.66 0.73 17.65
CA THR A 66 -1.45 -0.71 17.85
C THR A 66 -0.01 -1.09 17.49
N PRO A 67 0.51 -2.22 18.04
CA PRO A 67 1.85 -2.70 17.64
C PRO A 67 1.96 -2.95 16.14
N ASP A 68 0.93 -3.54 15.52
CA ASP A 68 0.90 -3.78 14.07
C ASP A 68 0.96 -2.46 13.30
N GLY A 69 0.20 -1.47 13.75
CA GLY A 69 0.19 -0.16 13.11
C GLY A 69 1.52 0.57 13.26
N GLN A 70 2.18 0.41 14.40
CA GLN A 70 3.51 1.00 14.61
C GLN A 70 4.55 0.38 13.67
N GLN A 71 4.45 -0.91 13.41
CA GLN A 71 5.35 -1.60 12.51
C GLN A 71 5.25 -1.09 11.08
N SER A 72 4.11 -0.53 10.69
CA SER A 72 3.89 0.02 9.35
C SER A 72 4.76 1.23 9.04
N GLY A 73 5.25 1.93 10.06
CA GLY A 73 6.00 3.17 9.90
C GLY A 73 5.14 4.38 9.52
N LEU A 74 3.82 4.24 9.46
CA LEU A 74 2.92 5.37 9.20
C LEU A 74 2.84 6.27 10.43
N LEU A 75 2.68 7.57 10.20
CA LEU A 75 2.60 8.58 11.27
C LEU A 75 1.17 8.80 11.76
N PHE A 76 0.18 8.51 10.91
CA PHE A 76 -1.23 8.76 11.20
C PHE A 76 -2.04 7.51 10.90
N ASN A 77 -3.17 7.35 11.61
CA ASN A 77 -4.16 6.35 11.23
C ASN A 77 -4.48 6.52 9.74
N SER A 78 -4.49 5.42 9.02
CA SER A 78 -4.57 5.43 7.56
C SER A 78 -5.44 4.29 7.08
N ALA A 79 -5.94 4.41 5.86
CA ALA A 79 -6.69 3.37 5.19
C ALA A 79 -5.88 2.85 4.01
N VAL A 80 -5.72 1.53 3.94
CA VAL A 80 -5.20 0.85 2.76
C VAL A 80 -6.36 0.74 1.78
N GLN A 81 -6.25 1.40 0.63
CA GLN A 81 -7.31 1.45 -0.38
C GLN A 81 -7.05 0.39 -1.44
N CYS A 82 -7.60 -0.81 -1.25
CA CYS A 82 -7.38 -1.90 -2.19
C CYS A 82 -8.14 -1.70 -3.51
N GLU A 83 -9.09 -0.77 -3.56
CA GLU A 83 -9.72 -0.37 -4.81
C GLU A 83 -8.81 0.55 -5.66
N ASN A 84 -7.75 1.08 -5.09
CA ASN A 84 -6.83 2.02 -5.76
C ASN A 84 -5.49 1.34 -6.03
N VAL A 85 -5.47 0.48 -7.04
CA VAL A 85 -4.34 -0.35 -7.43
C VAL A 85 -3.54 0.35 -8.51
N LEU A 86 -2.22 0.38 -8.37
CA LEU A 86 -1.31 1.03 -9.30
C LEU A 86 -0.17 0.10 -9.66
N THR A 87 0.29 0.19 -10.89
CA THR A 87 1.56 -0.40 -11.31
C THR A 87 2.55 0.74 -11.55
N ILE A 88 3.67 0.70 -10.84
CA ILE A 88 4.68 1.76 -10.92
C ILE A 88 6.04 1.16 -11.24
N ASP A 89 6.93 1.97 -11.78
CA ASP A 89 8.34 1.60 -11.91
C ASP A 89 8.98 1.65 -10.52
N THR A 90 9.84 0.67 -10.20
CA THR A 90 10.52 0.62 -8.90
C THR A 90 11.38 1.84 -8.62
N THR A 91 11.82 2.56 -9.64
CA THR A 91 12.58 3.80 -9.46
C THR A 91 11.78 4.92 -8.80
N PHE A 92 10.44 4.82 -8.80
CA PHE A 92 9.58 5.80 -8.14
C PHE A 92 9.55 5.60 -6.62
N ILE A 93 10.05 4.48 -6.11
CA ILE A 93 10.08 4.23 -4.66
C ILE A 93 11.23 5.02 -4.06
N ARG A 94 10.91 5.93 -3.13
CA ARG A 94 11.91 6.77 -2.47
C ARG A 94 12.53 6.06 -1.28
N ARG A 95 11.72 5.42 -0.45
CA ARG A 95 12.21 4.66 0.70
C ARG A 95 11.12 3.78 1.30
N ARG A 96 11.52 2.82 2.11
CA ARG A 96 10.63 1.99 2.90
C ARG A 96 10.35 2.68 4.24
N LEU A 97 9.07 2.69 4.64
CA LEU A 97 8.66 3.19 5.95
C LEU A 97 8.59 2.10 7.00
N GLY A 98 8.13 0.93 6.61
CA GLY A 98 7.95 -0.21 7.51
C GLY A 98 7.31 -1.38 6.77
N THR A 99 6.72 -2.28 7.53
CA THR A 99 6.07 -3.48 6.98
C THR A 99 4.76 -3.73 7.71
N LEU A 100 3.81 -4.37 7.04
CA LEU A 100 2.61 -4.90 7.69
C LEU A 100 2.88 -6.34 8.14
N THR A 101 2.24 -6.74 9.24
CA THR A 101 2.36 -8.10 9.74
C THR A 101 1.69 -9.09 8.79
N THR A 102 2.05 -10.37 8.90
CA THR A 102 1.40 -11.44 8.13
C THR A 102 -0.11 -11.45 8.34
N SER A 103 -0.55 -11.27 9.58
CA SER A 103 -1.97 -11.22 9.92
C SER A 103 -2.68 -10.06 9.21
N THR A 104 -2.07 -8.87 9.24
CA THR A 104 -2.63 -7.70 8.55
C THR A 104 -2.62 -7.91 7.04
N MET A 105 -1.58 -8.52 6.49
CA MET A 105 -1.52 -8.81 5.05
C MET A 105 -2.58 -9.82 4.61
N GLN A 106 -3.00 -10.74 5.46
CA GLN A 106 -4.14 -11.62 5.16
C GLN A 106 -5.43 -10.81 5.02
N GLN A 107 -5.63 -9.83 5.89
CA GLN A 107 -6.78 -8.92 5.80
C GLN A 107 -6.72 -8.06 4.53
N VAL A 108 -5.54 -7.61 4.14
CA VAL A 108 -5.34 -6.90 2.86
C VAL A 108 -5.72 -7.81 1.69
N GLY A 109 -5.34 -9.09 1.75
CA GLY A 109 -5.73 -10.07 0.75
C GLY A 109 -7.25 -10.17 0.58
N ASP A 110 -7.99 -10.17 1.69
CA ASP A 110 -9.45 -10.20 1.65
C ASP A 110 -10.01 -8.92 1.03
N CYS A 111 -9.45 -7.77 1.35
CA CYS A 111 -9.85 -6.49 0.75
C CYS A 111 -9.57 -6.46 -0.76
N LEU A 112 -8.44 -7.01 -1.18
CA LEU A 112 -8.10 -7.11 -2.61
C LEU A 112 -9.07 -8.03 -3.34
N LYS A 113 -9.44 -9.16 -2.73
CA LYS A 113 -10.44 -10.06 -3.31
C LYS A 113 -11.78 -9.34 -3.51
N SER A 114 -12.19 -8.54 -2.52
CA SER A 114 -13.41 -7.74 -2.62
C SER A 114 -13.30 -6.70 -3.74
N ALA A 115 -12.16 -6.01 -3.83
CA ALA A 115 -11.96 -4.96 -4.83
C ALA A 115 -11.94 -5.51 -6.26
N LEU A 116 -11.44 -6.74 -6.44
CA LEU A 116 -11.26 -7.37 -7.74
C LEU A 116 -12.33 -8.42 -8.06
N ASP A 117 -13.29 -8.61 -7.14
CA ASP A 117 -14.35 -9.62 -7.27
C ASP A 117 -13.80 -11.04 -7.48
N ILE A 118 -12.80 -11.38 -6.67
CA ILE A 118 -12.19 -12.72 -6.69
C ILE A 118 -12.72 -13.52 -5.50
N ALA A 119 -13.19 -14.73 -5.79
CA ALA A 119 -13.74 -15.64 -4.78
C ALA A 119 -12.65 -16.18 -3.84
#